data_e6cadfd32bf57df6f924a2fb34301e0a
#
_entry.id   e6cadfd32bf57df6f924a2fb34301e0a
#
_cell.length_a   1.000
_cell.length_b   1.000
_cell.length_c   1.000
_cell.angle_alpha   90.00
_cell.angle_beta   90.00
_cell.angle_gamma   90.00
#
_symmetry.space_group_name_H-M   'P 1'
#
loop_
_entity.id
_entity.type
_entity.pdbx_description
1 polymer ?
#
loop_
_entity_poly.entity_id
_entity_poly.type
_entity_poly.pdbx_seq_one_letter_code
_entity_poly.pdbx_strand_id
1 'polypeptide(L)'
;MTKAAAAPLPSGDTHADPEAHSGAGETLADLSEGEVLARIFPRLPGSAAQLIGPGDDAAVLRAPDGRYVVTTDMMIQGPDFRLAWSTPHDLGWKAAATNLSDVAAMGARPTALVVAIAAPPSTPIRVIEGIADGLRDGCEALAPGCGVVGGDLSASDSLTLAVTAFGDLEGREPVLRSGARPGDVVALAGRLGDAGWGLSLLFRLAVDADGVPDAALASALRQQHPRAIGAQLAPAPPIDRGPAAAVAGATAMLDVSDGLAIDAGRLARSSGVGIDFDGASLGDDIERALGGGEDHGLLATFPAGAPLPGGFRRLGVVTAEAGMVLVDGTAHTQGGWDPYRGWDGAAG
;
A
#
# COMPACT_ATOMS: atom_id res chain seq x y z
N MET A 1 7.01 34.40 -37.84
CA MET A 1 7.19 35.84 -38.01
C MET A 1 6.31 36.55 -37.01
N THR A 2 6.88 37.55 -36.34
CA THR A 2 6.33 38.51 -35.37
C THR A 2 6.14 38.00 -33.93
N LYS A 3 7.18 38.19 -33.12
CA LYS A 3 7.16 38.22 -31.66
C LYS A 3 6.30 39.41 -31.20
N ALA A 4 5.32 39.12 -30.33
CA ALA A 4 4.67 40.18 -29.55
C ALA A 4 5.40 40.31 -28.21
N ALA A 5 5.85 41.54 -27.92
CA ALA A 5 6.55 41.91 -26.69
C ALA A 5 5.55 42.02 -25.53
N ALA A 6 5.88 41.43 -24.39
CA ALA A 6 5.16 41.61 -23.14
C ALA A 6 5.53 42.98 -22.51
N ALA A 7 4.51 43.68 -21.98
CA ALA A 7 4.64 44.93 -21.25
C ALA A 7 5.16 44.70 -19.82
N PRO A 8 5.90 45.64 -19.20
CA PRO A 8 6.41 45.49 -17.86
C PRO A 8 5.33 45.75 -16.80
N LEU A 9 5.35 44.93 -15.75
CA LEU A 9 4.53 45.08 -14.54
C LEU A 9 5.08 46.22 -13.66
N PRO A 10 4.22 46.93 -12.90
CA PRO A 10 4.65 48.04 -12.06
C PRO A 10 5.37 47.56 -10.79
N SER A 11 6.48 48.26 -10.49
CA SER A 11 7.24 48.14 -9.24
C SER A 11 6.42 48.72 -8.07
N GLY A 12 6.02 47.86 -7.13
CA GLY A 12 5.48 48.25 -5.83
C GLY A 12 6.43 47.81 -4.73
N ASP A 13 7.27 48.79 -4.25
CA ASP A 13 8.02 48.64 -3.00
C ASP A 13 7.06 48.54 -1.81
N THR A 14 6.97 47.37 -1.21
CA THR A 14 6.47 47.19 0.16
C THR A 14 7.60 46.57 0.97
N HIS A 15 8.17 47.37 1.86
CA HIS A 15 9.03 46.89 2.94
C HIS A 15 8.29 45.81 3.75
N ALA A 16 8.65 44.58 3.54
CA ALA A 16 8.26 43.46 4.40
C ALA A 16 9.26 43.33 5.53
N ASP A 17 8.77 43.34 6.72
CA ASP A 17 9.50 43.13 7.98
C ASP A 17 10.28 41.78 7.97
N PRO A 18 11.59 41.74 8.27
CA PRO A 18 12.38 40.52 8.15
C PRO A 18 12.22 39.52 9.32
N GLU A 19 11.31 39.71 10.26
CA GLU A 19 11.24 38.88 11.48
C GLU A 19 10.07 37.87 11.57
N ALA A 20 9.27 37.67 10.51
CA ALA A 20 8.10 36.77 10.58
C ALA A 20 8.30 35.37 9.97
N HIS A 21 9.52 34.91 9.67
CA HIS A 21 9.78 33.62 9.00
C HIS A 21 10.69 32.66 9.75
N SER A 22 10.59 32.58 11.08
CA SER A 22 11.36 31.62 11.89
C SER A 22 10.60 30.30 12.20
N GLY A 23 10.02 29.65 11.18
CA GLY A 23 9.30 28.37 11.39
C GLY A 23 9.16 27.49 10.16
N ALA A 24 9.26 27.99 8.97
CA ALA A 24 9.19 27.19 7.75
C ALA A 24 10.60 26.66 7.41
N GLY A 25 10.81 25.34 7.59
CA GLY A 25 12.04 24.70 7.12
C GLY A 25 12.14 24.76 5.59
N GLU A 26 13.33 24.49 5.06
CA GLU A 26 13.65 24.45 3.64
C GLU A 26 12.62 23.60 2.85
N THR A 27 12.18 24.10 1.71
CA THR A 27 11.16 23.48 0.83
C THR A 27 11.79 22.99 -0.46
N LEU A 28 11.02 22.26 -1.29
CA LEU A 28 11.47 21.83 -2.61
C LEU A 28 11.74 23.02 -3.55
N ALA A 29 11.06 24.16 -3.35
CA ALA A 29 11.30 25.36 -4.13
C ALA A 29 12.69 25.98 -3.88
N ASP A 30 13.30 25.69 -2.73
CA ASP A 30 14.61 26.21 -2.32
C ASP A 30 15.78 25.36 -2.84
N LEU A 31 15.50 24.19 -3.43
CA LEU A 31 16.48 23.18 -3.82
C LEU A 31 16.36 22.84 -5.31
N SER A 32 17.49 22.52 -5.92
CA SER A 32 17.49 21.83 -7.22
C SER A 32 17.14 20.34 -7.04
N GLU A 33 16.65 19.70 -8.09
CA GLU A 33 16.39 18.27 -8.11
C GLU A 33 17.61 17.46 -7.65
N GLY A 34 18.80 17.79 -8.15
CA GLY A 34 20.05 17.13 -7.76
C GLY A 34 20.36 17.22 -6.26
N GLU A 35 20.03 18.36 -5.62
CA GLU A 35 20.21 18.53 -4.17
C GLU A 35 19.18 17.69 -3.39
N VAL A 36 17.94 17.58 -3.87
CA VAL A 36 16.92 16.68 -3.28
C VAL A 36 17.37 15.22 -3.41
N LEU A 37 17.79 14.78 -4.59
CA LEU A 37 18.28 13.42 -4.84
C LEU A 37 19.51 13.10 -3.97
N ALA A 38 20.45 14.04 -3.80
CA ALA A 38 21.61 13.85 -2.93
C ALA A 38 21.24 13.60 -1.46
N ARG A 39 20.10 14.10 -1.00
CA ARG A 39 19.59 13.89 0.36
C ARG A 39 18.84 12.58 0.53
N ILE A 40 18.11 12.13 -0.50
CA ILE A 40 17.27 10.93 -0.38
C ILE A 40 18.02 9.64 -0.75
N PHE A 41 18.92 9.65 -1.74
CA PHE A 41 19.62 8.42 -2.16
C PHE A 41 20.34 7.70 -1.03
N PRO A 42 21.07 8.38 -0.11
CA PRO A 42 21.71 7.71 1.02
C PRO A 42 20.74 7.06 2.03
N ARG A 43 19.45 7.45 1.98
CA ARG A 43 18.39 6.95 2.87
C ARG A 43 17.70 5.71 2.30
N LEU A 44 17.77 5.52 0.97
CA LEU A 44 17.08 4.42 0.30
C LEU A 44 17.83 3.10 0.46
N PRO A 45 17.11 1.98 0.65
CA PRO A 45 17.72 0.66 0.75
C PRO A 45 18.22 0.21 -0.63
N GLY A 46 19.39 -0.42 -0.67
CA GLY A 46 19.85 -1.09 -1.87
C GLY A 46 19.12 -2.40 -2.12
N SER A 47 18.96 -2.79 -3.39
CA SER A 47 18.40 -4.08 -3.78
C SER A 47 19.47 -5.12 -3.99
N ALA A 48 19.27 -6.34 -3.46
CA ALA A 48 20.14 -7.48 -3.73
C ALA A 48 20.09 -7.96 -5.20
N ALA A 49 19.01 -7.63 -5.93
CA ALA A 49 18.88 -7.93 -7.36
C ALA A 49 19.53 -6.87 -8.26
N GLN A 50 19.97 -5.74 -7.72
CA GLN A 50 20.52 -4.61 -8.45
C GLN A 50 21.91 -4.95 -9.03
N LEU A 51 22.08 -4.65 -10.31
CA LEU A 51 23.38 -4.68 -11.02
C LEU A 51 23.88 -3.25 -11.27
N ILE A 52 22.97 -2.34 -11.66
CA ILE A 52 23.17 -0.89 -11.77
C ILE A 52 22.01 -0.23 -11.02
N GLY A 53 22.30 0.70 -10.13
CA GLY A 53 21.32 1.39 -9.30
C GLY A 53 21.14 2.86 -9.66
N PRO A 54 20.61 3.67 -8.74
CA PRO A 54 20.39 5.09 -8.96
C PRO A 54 21.69 5.83 -9.34
N GLY A 55 21.56 6.80 -10.26
CA GLY A 55 22.68 7.64 -10.73
C GLY A 55 23.01 7.48 -12.20
N ASP A 56 22.39 6.53 -12.91
CA ASP A 56 22.39 6.39 -14.36
C ASP A 56 20.95 6.59 -14.89
N ASP A 57 20.76 6.64 -16.21
CA ASP A 57 19.45 6.85 -16.85
C ASP A 57 18.42 5.77 -16.47
N ALA A 58 18.87 4.57 -16.12
CA ALA A 58 18.03 3.46 -15.69
C ALA A 58 18.76 2.47 -14.79
N ALA A 59 18.01 1.77 -13.94
CA ALA A 59 18.51 0.64 -13.17
C ALA A 59 18.58 -0.64 -14.01
N VAL A 60 19.54 -1.51 -13.70
CA VAL A 60 19.62 -2.88 -14.26
C VAL A 60 19.47 -3.90 -13.14
N LEU A 61 18.49 -4.78 -13.31
CA LEU A 61 18.15 -5.83 -12.34
C LEU A 61 18.43 -7.22 -12.90
N ARG A 62 18.75 -8.16 -12.00
CA ARG A 62 18.79 -9.58 -12.32
C ARG A 62 17.39 -10.13 -12.55
N ALA A 63 17.21 -10.92 -13.62
CA ALA A 63 16.05 -11.76 -13.87
C ALA A 63 16.52 -13.22 -13.99
N PRO A 64 16.67 -13.96 -12.87
CA PRO A 64 17.34 -15.27 -12.88
C PRO A 64 16.70 -16.31 -13.79
N ASP A 65 15.37 -16.31 -13.93
CA ASP A 65 14.61 -17.19 -14.82
C ASP A 65 14.06 -16.50 -16.09
N GLY A 66 14.50 -15.26 -16.35
CA GLY A 66 14.07 -14.48 -17.50
C GLY A 66 12.68 -13.87 -17.35
N ARG A 67 12.06 -13.94 -16.17
CA ARG A 67 10.71 -13.40 -15.86
C ARG A 67 10.77 -12.47 -14.66
N TYR A 68 9.82 -11.52 -14.61
CA TYR A 68 9.51 -10.70 -13.45
C TYR A 68 8.02 -10.72 -13.16
N VAL A 69 7.67 -10.73 -11.88
CA VAL A 69 6.37 -10.19 -11.43
C VAL A 69 6.53 -8.68 -11.33
N VAL A 70 5.57 -7.93 -11.82
CA VAL A 70 5.56 -6.47 -11.74
C VAL A 70 4.16 -5.98 -11.44
N THR A 71 4.06 -5.02 -10.52
CA THR A 71 2.83 -4.30 -10.18
C THR A 71 3.13 -2.82 -9.96
N THR A 72 2.11 -1.98 -9.92
CA THR A 72 2.24 -0.56 -9.59
C THR A 72 1.00 -0.06 -8.89
N ASP A 73 1.20 0.69 -7.80
CA ASP A 73 0.16 1.41 -7.08
C ASP A 73 0.49 2.89 -6.98
N MET A 74 -0.56 3.68 -6.77
CA MET A 74 -0.47 5.12 -6.58
C MET A 74 -1.22 5.52 -5.31
N MET A 75 -0.64 6.45 -4.55
CA MET A 75 -1.28 7.12 -3.42
C MET A 75 -1.32 8.62 -3.66
N ILE A 76 -2.50 9.22 -3.54
CA ILE A 76 -2.75 10.65 -3.77
C ILE A 76 -3.20 11.30 -2.46
N GLN A 77 -2.60 12.42 -2.11
CA GLN A 77 -3.02 13.21 -0.95
C GLN A 77 -4.47 13.65 -1.09
N GLY A 78 -5.27 13.38 -0.06
CA GLY A 78 -6.70 13.60 -0.03
C GLY A 78 -7.46 12.29 -0.11
N PRO A 79 -7.57 11.64 -1.28
CA PRO A 79 -8.24 10.34 -1.38
C PRO A 79 -7.60 9.25 -0.53
N ASP A 80 -6.29 9.03 -0.67
CA ASP A 80 -5.65 7.82 -0.15
C ASP A 80 -4.93 8.07 1.19
N PHE A 81 -4.53 9.30 1.47
CA PHE A 81 -3.91 9.67 2.74
C PHE A 81 -4.10 11.15 3.08
N ARG A 82 -3.93 11.48 4.35
CA ARG A 82 -3.91 12.87 4.86
C ARG A 82 -2.65 13.11 5.68
N LEU A 83 -1.91 14.19 5.35
CA LEU A 83 -0.67 14.55 6.07
C LEU A 83 -0.90 14.91 7.55
N ALA A 84 -2.14 15.28 7.92
CA ALA A 84 -2.49 15.47 9.32
C ALA A 84 -2.56 14.16 10.11
N TRP A 85 -2.80 13.01 9.46
CA TRP A 85 -2.91 11.71 10.11
C TRP A 85 -1.65 10.88 9.98
N SER A 86 -1.01 10.91 8.79
CA SER A 86 0.17 10.14 8.44
C SER A 86 1.43 10.97 8.61
N THR A 87 2.44 10.44 9.28
CA THR A 87 3.79 11.00 9.18
C THR A 87 4.37 10.71 7.79
N PRO A 88 5.38 11.48 7.34
CA PRO A 88 6.08 11.14 6.09
C PRO A 88 6.69 9.73 6.09
N HIS A 89 7.18 9.27 7.24
CA HIS A 89 7.67 7.89 7.42
C HIS A 89 6.55 6.85 7.22
N ASP A 90 5.35 7.07 7.81
CA ASP A 90 4.21 6.18 7.60
C ASP A 90 3.85 6.07 6.11
N LEU A 91 3.90 7.18 5.36
CA LEU A 91 3.62 7.18 3.91
C LEU A 91 4.63 6.35 3.12
N GLY A 92 5.92 6.51 3.39
CA GLY A 92 6.95 5.71 2.75
C GLY A 92 6.82 4.22 3.08
N TRP A 93 6.55 3.89 4.35
CA TRP A 93 6.30 2.53 4.79
C TRP A 93 5.06 1.92 4.09
N LYS A 94 3.92 2.65 4.10
CA LYS A 94 2.68 2.20 3.47
C LYS A 94 2.88 1.96 1.98
N ALA A 95 3.53 2.91 1.27
CA ALA A 95 3.83 2.79 -0.15
C ALA A 95 4.69 1.55 -0.48
N ALA A 96 5.66 1.21 0.38
CA ALA A 96 6.38 -0.05 0.23
C ALA A 96 5.47 -1.25 0.51
N ALA A 97 4.77 -1.27 1.64
CA ALA A 97 4.00 -2.42 2.12
C ALA A 97 2.91 -2.87 1.14
N THR A 98 2.13 -1.92 0.57
CA THR A 98 1.06 -2.21 -0.40
C THR A 98 1.60 -2.88 -1.66
N ASN A 99 2.65 -2.33 -2.24
CA ASN A 99 3.26 -2.89 -3.46
C ASN A 99 3.98 -4.23 -3.23
N LEU A 100 4.61 -4.39 -2.06
CA LEU A 100 5.24 -5.65 -1.69
C LEU A 100 4.22 -6.77 -1.50
N SER A 101 3.00 -6.45 -1.00
CA SER A 101 1.93 -7.43 -0.82
C SER A 101 1.41 -7.99 -2.13
N ASP A 102 1.26 -7.16 -3.16
CA ASP A 102 0.87 -7.60 -4.50
C ASP A 102 1.86 -8.62 -5.09
N VAL A 103 3.16 -8.31 -4.97
CA VAL A 103 4.21 -9.22 -5.43
C VAL A 103 4.15 -10.54 -4.66
N ALA A 104 3.98 -10.48 -3.34
CA ALA A 104 3.85 -11.66 -2.49
C ALA A 104 2.60 -12.48 -2.83
N ALA A 105 1.48 -11.81 -3.14
CA ALA A 105 0.22 -12.44 -3.55
C ALA A 105 0.36 -13.29 -4.84
N MET A 106 1.35 -12.99 -5.68
CA MET A 106 1.70 -13.83 -6.84
C MET A 106 2.62 -15.01 -6.50
N GLY A 107 2.95 -15.23 -5.24
CA GLY A 107 3.90 -16.25 -4.79
C GLY A 107 5.37 -15.90 -5.07
N ALA A 108 5.65 -14.64 -5.40
CA ALA A 108 6.97 -14.14 -5.73
C ALA A 108 7.63 -13.47 -4.51
N ARG A 109 8.97 -13.45 -4.52
CA ARG A 109 9.77 -12.69 -3.56
C ARG A 109 10.02 -11.29 -4.12
N PRO A 110 9.63 -10.21 -3.42
CA PRO A 110 9.94 -8.85 -3.86
C PRO A 110 11.46 -8.62 -3.99
N THR A 111 11.87 -7.89 -5.02
CA THR A 111 13.29 -7.66 -5.32
C THR A 111 13.66 -6.19 -5.43
N ALA A 112 12.79 -5.36 -5.98
CA ALA A 112 13.09 -3.96 -6.18
C ALA A 112 11.83 -3.10 -6.24
N LEU A 113 11.98 -1.82 -5.92
CA LEU A 113 10.99 -0.77 -6.11
C LEU A 113 11.55 0.34 -7.01
N VAL A 114 10.69 0.93 -7.84
CA VAL A 114 10.89 2.21 -8.52
C VAL A 114 9.81 3.16 -8.02
N VAL A 115 10.21 4.38 -7.58
CA VAL A 115 9.32 5.30 -6.87
C VAL A 115 9.32 6.66 -7.56
N ALA A 116 8.18 7.06 -8.11
CA ALA A 116 7.96 8.41 -8.61
C ALA A 116 7.18 9.24 -7.56
N ILE A 117 7.67 10.44 -7.26
CA ILE A 117 7.04 11.38 -6.34
C ILE A 117 6.75 12.68 -7.08
N ALA A 118 5.50 13.11 -7.08
CA ALA A 118 5.09 14.42 -7.52
C ALA A 118 4.61 15.23 -6.31
N ALA A 119 5.12 16.45 -6.12
CA ALA A 119 4.83 17.22 -4.91
C ALA A 119 4.74 18.73 -5.20
N PRO A 120 3.95 19.49 -4.41
CA PRO A 120 3.97 20.94 -4.46
C PRO A 120 5.36 21.49 -4.17
N PRO A 121 5.82 22.53 -4.89
CA PRO A 121 7.12 23.16 -4.61
C PRO A 121 7.27 23.68 -3.17
N SER A 122 6.16 24.02 -2.52
CA SER A 122 6.11 24.41 -1.11
C SER A 122 6.28 23.25 -0.10
N THR A 123 6.40 22.01 -0.58
CA THR A 123 6.58 20.84 0.30
C THR A 123 7.93 20.93 1.02
N PRO A 124 7.96 20.88 2.35
CA PRO A 124 9.21 20.86 3.09
C PRO A 124 10.05 19.63 2.76
N ILE A 125 11.35 19.80 2.55
CA ILE A 125 12.25 18.69 2.17
C ILE A 125 12.20 17.52 3.17
N ARG A 126 11.99 17.79 4.45
CA ARG A 126 11.83 16.75 5.49
C ARG A 126 10.70 15.75 5.21
N VAL A 127 9.69 16.14 4.39
CA VAL A 127 8.61 15.24 3.98
C VAL A 127 9.16 14.18 3.03
N ILE A 128 9.94 14.57 2.04
CA ILE A 128 10.56 13.66 1.07
C ILE A 128 11.59 12.76 1.78
N GLU A 129 12.40 13.35 2.66
CA GLU A 129 13.37 12.60 3.47
C GLU A 129 12.68 11.56 4.37
N GLY A 130 11.58 11.93 5.02
CA GLY A 130 10.80 11.00 5.85
C GLY A 130 10.13 9.90 5.05
N ILE A 131 9.66 10.19 3.82
CA ILE A 131 9.14 9.16 2.90
C ILE A 131 10.27 8.18 2.53
N ALA A 132 11.47 8.66 2.21
CA ALA A 132 12.61 7.81 1.89
C ALA A 132 13.01 6.92 3.08
N ASP A 133 13.01 7.45 4.31
CA ASP A 133 13.25 6.67 5.52
C ASP A 133 12.17 5.59 5.72
N GLY A 134 10.89 5.91 5.49
CA GLY A 134 9.78 4.95 5.57
C GLY A 134 9.87 3.84 4.52
N LEU A 135 10.25 4.16 3.27
CA LEU A 135 10.51 3.18 2.22
C LEU A 135 11.64 2.23 2.63
N ARG A 136 12.74 2.78 3.18
CA ARG A 136 13.86 1.96 3.68
C ARG A 136 13.38 0.99 4.76
N ASP A 137 12.79 1.52 5.82
CA ASP A 137 12.42 0.73 6.99
C ASP A 137 11.35 -0.31 6.65
N GLY A 138 10.39 0.04 5.76
CA GLY A 138 9.39 -0.88 5.23
C GLY A 138 10.01 -2.03 4.41
N CYS A 139 10.94 -1.73 3.49
CA CYS A 139 11.65 -2.77 2.73
C CYS A 139 12.49 -3.66 3.65
N GLU A 140 13.27 -3.09 4.57
CA GLU A 140 14.12 -3.85 5.48
C GLU A 140 13.32 -4.79 6.40
N ALA A 141 12.17 -4.32 6.91
CA ALA A 141 11.34 -5.10 7.81
C ALA A 141 10.49 -6.16 7.12
N LEU A 142 9.89 -5.83 5.95
CA LEU A 142 8.89 -6.67 5.29
C LEU A 142 9.48 -7.56 4.21
N ALA A 143 10.50 -7.11 3.49
CA ALA A 143 11.12 -7.82 2.37
C ALA A 143 12.65 -7.62 2.36
N PRO A 144 13.40 -8.20 3.31
CA PRO A 144 14.85 -8.04 3.37
C PRO A 144 15.53 -8.36 2.05
N GLY A 145 16.37 -7.43 1.55
CA GLY A 145 17.02 -7.53 0.25
C GLY A 145 16.27 -6.92 -0.93
N CYS A 146 15.02 -6.47 -0.72
CA CYS A 146 14.33 -5.56 -1.62
C CYS A 146 14.78 -4.13 -1.36
N GLY A 147 14.85 -3.29 -2.41
CA GLY A 147 15.24 -1.89 -2.24
C GLY A 147 14.78 -1.01 -3.37
N VAL A 148 14.91 0.30 -3.19
CA VAL A 148 14.58 1.31 -4.20
C VAL A 148 15.74 1.47 -5.15
N VAL A 149 15.51 1.21 -6.44
CA VAL A 149 16.55 1.16 -7.48
C VAL A 149 16.47 2.31 -8.48
N GLY A 150 15.45 3.14 -8.38
CA GLY A 150 15.25 4.30 -9.24
C GLY A 150 13.95 5.00 -8.94
N GLY A 151 13.66 6.08 -9.66
CA GLY A 151 12.46 6.87 -9.50
C GLY A 151 12.50 8.18 -10.25
N ASP A 152 11.55 9.04 -9.92
CA ASP A 152 11.42 10.38 -10.50
C ASP A 152 10.92 11.39 -9.45
N LEU A 153 11.25 12.66 -9.63
CA LEU A 153 10.74 13.77 -8.84
C LEU A 153 10.12 14.82 -9.77
N SER A 154 8.86 15.14 -9.54
CA SER A 154 8.12 16.09 -10.36
C SER A 154 7.34 17.09 -9.51
N ALA A 155 7.10 18.29 -10.05
CA ALA A 155 6.23 19.26 -9.41
C ALA A 155 4.76 18.98 -9.74
N SER A 156 3.87 19.13 -8.75
CA SER A 156 2.41 19.03 -8.92
C SER A 156 1.69 19.85 -7.86
N ASP A 157 0.36 19.96 -7.96
CA ASP A 157 -0.46 20.65 -6.96
C ASP A 157 -0.77 19.78 -5.73
N SER A 158 -0.49 18.48 -5.80
CA SER A 158 -0.80 17.50 -4.73
C SER A 158 0.35 16.52 -4.56
N LEU A 159 0.66 16.14 -3.32
CA LEU A 159 1.64 15.08 -3.06
C LEU A 159 1.07 13.74 -3.54
N THR A 160 1.80 13.13 -4.47
CA THR A 160 1.45 11.83 -5.06
C THR A 160 2.68 10.93 -5.05
N LEU A 161 2.49 9.69 -4.64
CA LEU A 161 3.51 8.65 -4.69
C LEU A 161 3.02 7.55 -5.65
N ALA A 162 3.81 7.23 -6.67
CA ALA A 162 3.60 6.06 -7.52
C ALA A 162 4.77 5.10 -7.33
N VAL A 163 4.46 3.86 -6.97
CA VAL A 163 5.47 2.83 -6.71
C VAL A 163 5.26 1.68 -7.67
N THR A 164 6.33 1.27 -8.35
CA THR A 164 6.36 0.04 -9.15
C THR A 164 7.25 -0.97 -8.44
N ALA A 165 6.69 -2.15 -8.15
CA ALA A 165 7.41 -3.24 -7.49
C ALA A 165 7.73 -4.37 -8.46
N PHE A 166 8.89 -4.99 -8.27
CA PHE A 166 9.37 -6.14 -9.03
C PHE A 166 9.57 -7.34 -8.10
N GLY A 167 9.26 -8.55 -8.61
CA GLY A 167 9.43 -9.79 -7.88
C GLY A 167 10.03 -10.92 -8.70
N ASP A 168 10.70 -11.84 -8.01
CA ASP A 168 11.29 -13.04 -8.56
C ASP A 168 10.47 -14.26 -8.13
N LEU A 169 10.03 -15.06 -9.08
CA LEU A 169 9.32 -16.32 -8.84
C LEU A 169 10.26 -17.46 -8.41
N GLU A 170 11.57 -17.24 -8.49
CA GLU A 170 12.60 -18.25 -8.16
C GLU A 170 12.38 -19.58 -8.90
N GLY A 171 12.00 -19.48 -10.18
CA GLY A 171 11.74 -20.63 -11.06
C GLY A 171 10.36 -21.28 -10.89
N ARG A 172 9.53 -20.80 -9.96
CA ARG A 172 8.17 -21.32 -9.75
C ARG A 172 7.17 -20.73 -10.75
N GLU A 173 6.01 -21.37 -10.91
CA GLU A 173 4.88 -20.74 -11.57
C GLU A 173 4.20 -19.74 -10.62
N PRO A 174 3.62 -18.64 -11.15
CA PRO A 174 2.91 -17.69 -10.33
C PRO A 174 1.63 -18.30 -9.76
N VAL A 175 1.30 -17.96 -8.53
CA VAL A 175 -0.02 -18.24 -7.96
C VAL A 175 -0.98 -17.15 -8.46
N LEU A 176 -2.10 -17.56 -9.05
CA LEU A 176 -3.07 -16.64 -9.63
C LEU A 176 -4.31 -16.50 -8.73
N ARG A 177 -5.16 -15.51 -9.03
CA ARG A 177 -6.51 -15.43 -8.44
C ARG A 177 -7.43 -16.55 -8.95
N SER A 178 -7.08 -17.17 -10.09
CA SER A 178 -7.79 -18.30 -10.68
C SER A 178 -7.07 -19.61 -10.39
N GLY A 179 -7.83 -20.67 -10.07
CA GLY A 179 -7.27 -22.00 -9.80
C GLY A 179 -7.82 -22.67 -8.56
N ALA A 180 -8.61 -21.96 -7.75
CA ALA A 180 -9.35 -22.55 -6.63
C ALA A 180 -10.38 -23.58 -7.13
N ARG A 181 -10.57 -24.65 -6.38
CA ARG A 181 -11.46 -25.77 -6.72
C ARG A 181 -12.43 -26.04 -5.59
N PRO A 182 -13.67 -26.47 -5.86
CA PRO A 182 -14.59 -26.90 -4.81
C PRO A 182 -13.95 -27.94 -3.91
N GLY A 183 -14.06 -27.73 -2.59
CA GLY A 183 -13.42 -28.53 -1.57
C GLY A 183 -12.05 -28.04 -1.09
N ASP A 184 -11.42 -27.11 -1.79
CA ASP A 184 -10.19 -26.47 -1.30
C ASP A 184 -10.45 -25.74 0.03
N VAL A 185 -9.45 -25.73 0.89
CA VAL A 185 -9.44 -24.95 2.13
C VAL A 185 -9.14 -23.49 1.82
N VAL A 186 -9.99 -22.58 2.28
CA VAL A 186 -9.72 -21.14 2.27
C VAL A 186 -8.95 -20.77 3.53
N ALA A 187 -7.82 -20.13 3.38
CA ALA A 187 -6.96 -19.74 4.49
C ALA A 187 -6.39 -18.32 4.31
N LEU A 188 -6.04 -17.69 5.43
CA LEU A 188 -5.51 -16.35 5.49
C LEU A 188 -4.20 -16.33 6.28
N ALA A 189 -3.20 -15.64 5.77
CA ALA A 189 -2.07 -15.13 6.54
C ALA A 189 -2.26 -13.62 6.77
N GLY A 190 -1.96 -13.16 7.98
CA GLY A 190 -2.12 -11.75 8.35
C GLY A 190 -3.39 -11.46 9.15
N ARG A 191 -3.79 -10.20 9.13
CA ARG A 191 -4.89 -9.63 9.91
C ARG A 191 -6.10 -9.32 9.04
N LEU A 192 -7.25 -9.08 9.68
CA LEU A 192 -8.50 -8.67 9.03
C LEU A 192 -9.14 -7.52 9.78
N GLY A 193 -9.47 -6.46 9.07
CA GLY A 193 -10.30 -5.35 9.52
C GLY A 193 -9.63 -4.40 10.53
N ASP A 194 -8.36 -4.60 10.87
CA ASP A 194 -7.66 -3.68 11.79
C ASP A 194 -7.41 -2.33 11.12
N ALA A 195 -6.96 -2.31 9.87
CA ALA A 195 -6.70 -1.08 9.11
C ALA A 195 -8.00 -0.32 8.82
N GLY A 196 -9.04 -0.98 8.33
CA GLY A 196 -10.36 -0.37 8.12
C GLY A 196 -10.96 0.20 9.41
N TRP A 197 -10.79 -0.47 10.54
CA TRP A 197 -11.18 0.07 11.84
C TRP A 197 -10.38 1.31 12.21
N GLY A 198 -9.07 1.31 12.00
CA GLY A 198 -8.18 2.46 12.18
C GLY A 198 -8.63 3.66 11.35
N LEU A 199 -8.96 3.43 10.07
CA LEU A 199 -9.48 4.45 9.18
C LEU A 199 -10.80 5.04 9.69
N SER A 200 -11.74 4.20 10.10
CA SER A 200 -13.03 4.64 10.69
C SER A 200 -12.82 5.51 11.94
N LEU A 201 -11.86 5.17 12.80
CA LEU A 201 -11.52 5.99 13.97
C LEU A 201 -10.95 7.35 13.56
N LEU A 202 -10.06 7.40 12.57
CA LEU A 202 -9.45 8.64 12.07
C LEU A 202 -10.52 9.58 11.50
N PHE A 203 -11.41 9.09 10.65
CA PHE A 203 -12.50 9.89 10.09
C PHE A 203 -13.47 10.42 11.13
N ARG A 204 -13.75 9.66 12.17
CA ARG A 204 -14.73 10.04 13.20
C ARG A 204 -14.18 10.91 14.32
N LEU A 205 -12.90 10.75 14.66
CA LEU A 205 -12.33 11.27 15.90
C LEU A 205 -11.03 12.09 15.70
N ALA A 206 -10.41 12.05 14.52
CA ALA A 206 -9.21 12.83 14.20
C ALA A 206 -9.51 13.99 13.26
N VAL A 207 -10.65 14.61 13.43
CA VAL A 207 -11.10 15.81 12.72
C VAL A 207 -11.55 16.86 13.74
N ASP A 208 -11.40 18.14 13.39
CA ASP A 208 -11.90 19.25 14.18
C ASP A 208 -13.43 19.43 14.06
N ALA A 209 -13.97 20.51 14.65
CA ALA A 209 -15.40 20.80 14.62
C ALA A 209 -15.96 21.07 13.21
N ASP A 210 -15.11 21.44 12.27
CA ASP A 210 -15.46 21.71 10.87
C ASP A 210 -15.21 20.49 9.96
N GLY A 211 -14.79 19.35 10.54
CA GLY A 211 -14.49 18.11 9.82
C GLY A 211 -13.12 18.10 9.15
N VAL A 212 -12.25 19.07 9.47
CA VAL A 212 -10.89 19.13 8.92
C VAL A 212 -9.95 18.16 9.68
N PRO A 213 -9.12 17.36 9.00
CA PRO A 213 -8.18 16.45 9.65
C PRO A 213 -7.23 17.16 10.63
N ASP A 214 -7.14 16.65 11.87
CA ASP A 214 -6.34 17.22 12.96
C ASP A 214 -5.22 16.28 13.40
N ALA A 215 -3.98 16.77 13.35
CA ALA A 215 -2.79 16.00 13.65
C ALA A 215 -2.64 15.67 15.14
N ALA A 216 -3.09 16.55 16.05
CA ALA A 216 -3.00 16.29 17.48
C ALA A 216 -4.00 15.22 17.90
N LEU A 217 -5.22 15.26 17.37
CA LEU A 217 -6.24 14.23 17.59
C LEU A 217 -5.79 12.88 17.00
N ALA A 218 -5.22 12.86 15.79
CA ALA A 218 -4.66 11.64 15.19
C ALA A 218 -3.54 11.03 16.04
N SER A 219 -2.63 11.87 16.55
CA SER A 219 -1.57 11.43 17.45
C SER A 219 -2.11 10.83 18.76
N ALA A 220 -3.13 11.46 19.36
CA ALA A 220 -3.79 10.93 20.55
C ALA A 220 -4.48 9.58 20.27
N LEU A 221 -5.18 9.45 19.14
CA LEU A 221 -5.80 8.19 18.73
C LEU A 221 -4.77 7.08 18.50
N ARG A 222 -3.62 7.40 17.91
CA ARG A 222 -2.52 6.43 17.72
C ARG A 222 -2.03 5.87 19.07
N GLN A 223 -1.99 6.68 20.12
CA GLN A 223 -1.65 6.22 21.47
C GLN A 223 -2.75 5.38 22.11
N GLN A 224 -4.01 5.71 21.89
CA GLN A 224 -5.17 5.00 22.45
C GLN A 224 -5.47 3.69 21.71
N HIS A 225 -5.29 3.67 20.38
CA HIS A 225 -5.59 2.55 19.50
C HIS A 225 -4.38 2.17 18.61
N PRO A 226 -3.20 1.87 19.21
CA PRO A 226 -1.94 1.70 18.47
C PRO A 226 -2.02 0.60 17.41
N ARG A 227 -2.78 -0.48 17.67
CA ARG A 227 -2.96 -1.58 16.74
C ARG A 227 -3.76 -1.16 15.50
N ALA A 228 -4.92 -0.55 15.67
CA ALA A 228 -5.80 -0.17 14.56
C ALA A 228 -5.21 0.98 13.74
N ILE A 229 -4.78 2.05 14.40
CA ILE A 229 -4.18 3.21 13.74
C ILE A 229 -2.85 2.83 13.09
N GLY A 230 -2.03 1.99 13.75
CA GLY A 230 -0.79 1.48 13.17
C GLY A 230 -1.03 0.63 11.93
N ALA A 231 -2.05 -0.24 11.94
CA ALA A 231 -2.41 -1.06 10.78
C ALA A 231 -2.82 -0.19 9.58
N GLN A 232 -3.56 0.91 9.80
CA GLN A 232 -3.99 1.82 8.75
C GLN A 232 -2.84 2.67 8.19
N LEU A 233 -1.97 3.22 9.06
CA LEU A 233 -0.96 4.19 8.65
C LEU A 233 0.35 3.53 8.19
N ALA A 234 0.69 2.37 8.75
CA ALA A 234 1.89 1.62 8.46
C ALA A 234 1.58 0.10 8.52
N PRO A 235 0.87 -0.44 7.51
CA PRO A 235 0.50 -1.86 7.48
C PRO A 235 1.72 -2.77 7.46
N ALA A 236 1.57 -3.98 8.01
CA ALA A 236 2.61 -5.00 8.05
C ALA A 236 2.11 -6.32 7.44
N PRO A 237 1.97 -6.37 6.11
CA PRO A 237 1.57 -7.57 5.40
C PRO A 237 2.59 -8.69 5.57
N PRO A 238 2.15 -9.96 5.58
CA PRO A 238 3.00 -11.13 5.76
C PRO A 238 3.70 -11.52 4.44
N ILE A 239 4.61 -10.70 3.95
CA ILE A 239 5.24 -10.82 2.62
C ILE A 239 5.91 -12.19 2.41
N ASP A 240 6.61 -12.71 3.41
CA ASP A 240 7.30 -13.99 3.36
C ASP A 240 6.35 -15.19 3.22
N ARG A 241 5.05 -15.00 3.50
CA ARG A 241 4.03 -16.03 3.38
C ARG A 241 3.57 -16.27 1.95
N GLY A 242 3.73 -15.30 1.05
CA GLY A 242 3.40 -15.46 -0.36
C GLY A 242 4.23 -16.56 -1.04
N PRO A 243 5.57 -16.46 -1.08
CA PRO A 243 6.44 -17.55 -1.56
C PRO A 243 6.22 -18.88 -0.82
N ALA A 244 5.98 -18.83 0.50
CA ALA A 244 5.70 -20.03 1.29
C ALA A 244 4.39 -20.72 0.87
N ALA A 245 3.35 -19.96 0.55
CA ALA A 245 2.08 -20.47 0.02
C ALA A 245 2.27 -21.14 -1.35
N ALA A 246 3.05 -20.51 -2.24
CA ALA A 246 3.37 -21.08 -3.55
C ALA A 246 4.10 -22.42 -3.42
N VAL A 247 5.10 -22.52 -2.55
CA VAL A 247 5.82 -23.77 -2.25
C VAL A 247 4.90 -24.84 -1.65
N ALA A 248 3.94 -24.44 -0.83
CA ALA A 248 2.96 -25.34 -0.23
C ALA A 248 1.82 -25.76 -1.19
N GLY A 249 1.83 -25.29 -2.44
CA GLY A 249 0.85 -25.66 -3.46
C GLY A 249 -0.48 -24.92 -3.36
N ALA A 250 -0.44 -23.62 -3.00
CA ALA A 250 -1.63 -22.78 -3.06
C ALA A 250 -2.26 -22.85 -4.47
N THR A 251 -3.56 -23.11 -4.52
CA THR A 251 -4.31 -23.24 -5.78
C THR A 251 -4.75 -21.89 -6.34
N ALA A 252 -5.03 -20.91 -5.45
CA ALA A 252 -5.23 -19.51 -5.80
C ALA A 252 -4.78 -18.63 -4.64
N MET A 253 -4.45 -17.36 -4.93
CA MET A 253 -4.07 -16.38 -3.91
C MET A 253 -4.30 -14.95 -4.41
N LEU A 254 -4.58 -14.04 -3.48
CA LEU A 254 -4.52 -12.58 -3.62
C LEU A 254 -4.26 -11.94 -2.26
N ASP A 255 -3.89 -10.67 -2.23
CA ASP A 255 -3.90 -9.88 -1.01
C ASP A 255 -5.29 -9.28 -0.73
N VAL A 256 -5.57 -8.96 0.52
CA VAL A 256 -6.84 -8.35 0.94
C VAL A 256 -6.63 -6.84 1.09
N SER A 257 -6.95 -6.09 0.04
CA SER A 257 -6.77 -4.63 -0.03
C SER A 257 -8.08 -3.86 0.13
N ASP A 258 -9.20 -4.33 -0.46
CA ASP A 258 -10.48 -3.62 -0.47
C ASP A 258 -11.51 -4.18 0.52
N GLY A 259 -11.14 -5.21 1.23
CA GLY A 259 -11.96 -5.94 2.20
C GLY A 259 -12.17 -7.40 1.80
N LEU A 260 -12.18 -8.27 2.81
CA LEU A 260 -12.22 -9.72 2.60
C LEU A 260 -13.38 -10.17 1.70
N ALA A 261 -14.58 -9.59 1.86
CA ALA A 261 -15.74 -9.99 1.08
C ALA A 261 -15.60 -9.65 -0.41
N ILE A 262 -15.08 -8.45 -0.74
CA ILE A 262 -14.83 -8.04 -2.14
C ILE A 262 -13.74 -8.90 -2.75
N ASP A 263 -12.62 -9.05 -2.06
CA ASP A 263 -11.44 -9.74 -2.58
C ASP A 263 -11.68 -11.24 -2.71
N ALA A 264 -12.36 -11.87 -1.75
CA ALA A 264 -12.84 -13.24 -1.88
C ALA A 264 -13.79 -13.41 -3.07
N GLY A 265 -14.67 -12.44 -3.31
CA GLY A 265 -15.54 -12.42 -4.48
C GLY A 265 -14.77 -12.33 -5.81
N ARG A 266 -13.65 -11.57 -5.84
CA ARG A 266 -12.74 -11.51 -7.00
C ARG A 266 -12.09 -12.87 -7.27
N LEU A 267 -11.57 -13.52 -6.22
CA LEU A 267 -10.99 -14.87 -6.32
C LEU A 267 -12.04 -15.90 -6.76
N ALA A 268 -13.22 -15.87 -6.15
CA ALA A 268 -14.32 -16.76 -6.49
C ALA A 268 -14.74 -16.64 -7.96
N ARG A 269 -14.94 -15.42 -8.45
CA ARG A 269 -15.26 -15.15 -9.86
C ARG A 269 -14.15 -15.60 -10.82
N SER A 270 -12.90 -15.28 -10.49
CA SER A 270 -11.75 -15.65 -11.33
C SER A 270 -11.56 -17.16 -11.44
N SER A 271 -11.95 -17.90 -10.41
CA SER A 271 -11.85 -19.36 -10.34
C SER A 271 -13.15 -20.07 -10.78
N GLY A 272 -14.27 -19.35 -10.97
CA GLY A 272 -15.56 -19.94 -11.30
C GLY A 272 -16.18 -20.76 -10.16
N VAL A 273 -15.91 -20.40 -8.91
CA VAL A 273 -16.31 -21.10 -7.67
C VAL A 273 -17.00 -20.14 -6.70
N GLY A 274 -17.44 -20.63 -5.53
CA GLY A 274 -17.85 -19.85 -4.39
C GLY A 274 -16.87 -19.99 -3.22
N ILE A 275 -17.01 -19.14 -2.22
CA ILE A 275 -16.28 -19.21 -0.95
C ILE A 275 -17.30 -19.16 0.18
N ASP A 276 -17.23 -20.13 1.09
CA ASP A 276 -18.02 -20.15 2.33
C ASP A 276 -17.07 -20.02 3.53
N PHE A 277 -17.17 -18.90 4.22
CA PHE A 277 -16.41 -18.63 5.43
C PHE A 277 -17.08 -19.25 6.65
N ASP A 278 -16.31 -19.83 7.54
CA ASP A 278 -16.70 -20.19 8.89
C ASP A 278 -16.74 -18.92 9.74
N GLY A 279 -17.93 -18.47 10.16
CA GLY A 279 -18.13 -17.24 10.91
C GLY A 279 -17.31 -17.19 12.20
N ALA A 280 -17.14 -18.31 12.90
CA ALA A 280 -16.31 -18.40 14.10
C ALA A 280 -14.82 -18.10 13.80
N SER A 281 -14.35 -18.37 12.58
CA SER A 281 -12.97 -18.10 12.16
C SER A 281 -12.70 -16.64 11.84
N LEU A 282 -13.74 -15.82 11.62
CA LEU A 282 -13.63 -14.40 11.31
C LEU A 282 -13.44 -13.52 12.57
N GLY A 283 -13.69 -14.07 13.75
CA GLY A 283 -13.56 -13.36 15.03
C GLY A 283 -14.88 -12.77 15.53
N ASP A 284 -14.79 -11.91 16.55
CA ASP A 284 -15.99 -11.40 17.26
C ASP A 284 -16.78 -10.36 16.46
N ASP A 285 -16.14 -9.70 15.48
CA ASP A 285 -16.75 -8.67 14.64
C ASP A 285 -16.64 -9.08 13.16
N ILE A 286 -17.62 -9.84 12.71
CA ILE A 286 -17.66 -10.41 11.36
C ILE A 286 -17.75 -9.32 10.30
N GLU A 287 -18.57 -8.31 10.50
CA GLU A 287 -18.73 -7.19 9.53
C GLU A 287 -17.43 -6.43 9.33
N ARG A 288 -16.70 -6.17 10.41
CA ARG A 288 -15.38 -5.56 10.36
C ARG A 288 -14.36 -6.44 9.65
N ALA A 289 -14.38 -7.76 9.89
CA ALA A 289 -13.48 -8.71 9.24
C ALA A 289 -13.75 -8.81 7.74
N LEU A 290 -15.01 -8.75 7.31
CA LEU A 290 -15.42 -8.87 5.92
C LEU A 290 -15.25 -7.57 5.14
N GLY A 291 -15.56 -6.42 5.75
CA GLY A 291 -15.59 -5.12 5.07
C GLY A 291 -14.31 -4.28 5.21
N GLY A 292 -13.46 -4.57 6.21
CA GLY A 292 -12.23 -3.80 6.45
C GLY A 292 -11.14 -4.13 5.43
N GLY A 293 -10.69 -3.11 4.69
CA GLY A 293 -9.57 -3.20 3.75
C GLY A 293 -8.24 -2.73 4.34
N GLU A 294 -7.21 -2.68 3.49
CA GLU A 294 -5.87 -2.14 3.75
C GLU A 294 -4.99 -2.87 4.79
N ASP A 295 -5.42 -4.03 5.28
CA ASP A 295 -4.55 -4.90 6.10
C ASP A 295 -3.52 -5.67 5.26
N HIS A 296 -3.79 -5.84 3.96
CA HIS A 296 -2.95 -6.55 3.00
C HIS A 296 -2.56 -7.97 3.45
N GLY A 297 -3.46 -8.67 4.15
CA GLY A 297 -3.32 -10.09 4.46
C GLY A 297 -3.43 -10.93 3.18
N LEU A 298 -2.78 -12.09 3.13
CA LEU A 298 -2.82 -12.99 1.98
C LEU A 298 -3.96 -14.00 2.13
N LEU A 299 -4.99 -13.90 1.29
CA LEU A 299 -6.06 -14.89 1.16
C LEU A 299 -5.65 -15.92 0.11
N ALA A 300 -5.55 -17.19 0.52
CA ALA A 300 -5.14 -18.27 -0.37
C ALA A 300 -6.06 -19.50 -0.23
N THR A 301 -6.07 -20.32 -1.28
CA THR A 301 -6.75 -21.63 -1.26
C THR A 301 -5.74 -22.74 -1.40
N PHE A 302 -6.00 -23.87 -0.72
CA PHE A 302 -5.13 -25.04 -0.71
C PHE A 302 -5.95 -26.32 -0.91
N PRO A 303 -5.39 -27.37 -1.55
CA PRO A 303 -6.09 -28.64 -1.72
C PRO A 303 -6.60 -29.21 -0.38
N ALA A 304 -7.78 -29.82 -0.40
CA ALA A 304 -8.34 -30.48 0.78
C ALA A 304 -7.35 -31.48 1.38
N GLY A 305 -7.11 -31.39 2.69
CA GLY A 305 -6.19 -32.27 3.40
C GLY A 305 -4.70 -31.91 3.28
N ALA A 306 -4.32 -30.91 2.46
CA ALA A 306 -2.97 -30.39 2.48
C ALA A 306 -2.68 -29.66 3.80
N PRO A 307 -1.48 -29.80 4.38
CA PRO A 307 -1.10 -29.02 5.55
C PRO A 307 -0.96 -27.54 5.16
N LEU A 308 -1.57 -26.66 5.95
CA LEU A 308 -1.39 -25.22 5.75
C LEU A 308 0.04 -24.81 6.12
N PRO A 309 0.69 -23.96 5.31
CA PRO A 309 2.00 -23.43 5.68
C PRO A 309 1.91 -22.52 6.91
N GLY A 310 3.01 -22.42 7.64
CA GLY A 310 3.06 -21.61 8.86
C GLY A 310 2.62 -20.17 8.61
N GLY A 311 1.83 -19.61 9.53
CA GLY A 311 1.27 -18.27 9.42
C GLY A 311 -0.11 -18.20 8.77
N PHE A 312 -0.53 -19.26 8.05
CA PHE A 312 -1.90 -19.37 7.52
C PHE A 312 -2.83 -20.03 8.55
N ARG A 313 -4.03 -19.46 8.68
CA ARG A 313 -5.13 -20.04 9.45
C ARG A 313 -6.32 -20.31 8.53
N ARG A 314 -7.05 -21.39 8.77
CA ARG A 314 -8.26 -21.71 8.02
C ARG A 314 -9.31 -20.63 8.28
N LEU A 315 -10.02 -20.23 7.20
CA LEU A 315 -11.18 -19.34 7.26
C LEU A 315 -12.46 -20.00 6.75
N GLY A 316 -12.37 -21.05 5.91
CA GLY A 316 -13.55 -21.64 5.31
C GLY A 316 -13.20 -22.65 4.25
N VAL A 317 -14.08 -22.80 3.27
CA VAL A 317 -13.99 -23.78 2.18
C VAL A 317 -14.45 -23.16 0.85
N VAL A 318 -13.87 -23.64 -0.24
CA VAL A 318 -14.31 -23.32 -1.61
C VAL A 318 -15.52 -24.18 -1.96
N THR A 319 -16.58 -23.55 -2.49
CA THR A 319 -17.84 -24.19 -2.84
C THR A 319 -18.07 -24.17 -4.36
N ALA A 320 -19.11 -24.84 -4.85
CA ALA A 320 -19.40 -24.91 -6.29
C ALA A 320 -20.25 -23.73 -6.81
N GLU A 321 -20.77 -22.88 -5.92
CA GLU A 321 -21.65 -21.75 -6.24
C GLU A 321 -20.88 -20.56 -6.81
N ALA A 322 -20.70 -20.53 -8.11
CA ALA A 322 -19.84 -19.56 -8.81
C ALA A 322 -20.12 -18.10 -8.43
N GLY A 323 -19.06 -17.40 -8.00
CA GLY A 323 -19.08 -15.98 -7.66
C GLY A 323 -19.73 -15.63 -6.32
N MET A 324 -20.20 -16.63 -5.56
CA MET A 324 -20.83 -16.41 -4.26
C MET A 324 -19.80 -16.29 -3.14
N VAL A 325 -20.07 -15.37 -2.21
CA VAL A 325 -19.40 -15.31 -0.91
C VAL A 325 -20.45 -15.58 0.16
N LEU A 326 -20.20 -16.56 0.98
CA LEU A 326 -21.10 -17.03 2.02
C LEU A 326 -20.41 -16.93 3.39
N VAL A 327 -21.20 -16.84 4.44
CA VAL A 327 -20.78 -17.03 5.84
C VAL A 327 -21.74 -18.04 6.46
N ASP A 328 -21.24 -19.17 6.92
CA ASP A 328 -22.02 -20.28 7.47
C ASP A 328 -23.19 -20.68 6.54
N GLY A 329 -22.94 -20.76 5.22
CA GLY A 329 -23.92 -21.11 4.21
C GLY A 329 -24.89 -19.99 3.83
N THR A 330 -24.80 -18.82 4.46
CA THR A 330 -25.69 -17.68 4.17
C THR A 330 -24.97 -16.67 3.25
N ALA A 331 -25.64 -16.28 2.15
CA ALA A 331 -25.06 -15.32 1.20
C ALA A 331 -24.78 -13.97 1.87
N HIS A 332 -23.55 -13.49 1.71
CA HIS A 332 -23.14 -12.18 2.19
C HIS A 332 -23.11 -11.19 1.02
N THR A 333 -23.70 -10.00 1.22
CA THR A 333 -23.62 -8.91 0.24
C THR A 333 -22.22 -8.32 0.29
N GLN A 334 -21.50 -8.36 -0.83
CA GLN A 334 -20.14 -7.84 -0.93
C GLN A 334 -20.15 -6.32 -0.67
N GLY A 335 -19.68 -5.91 0.50
CA GLY A 335 -19.36 -4.54 0.85
C GLY A 335 -17.83 -4.36 0.88
N GLY A 336 -17.33 -3.13 0.67
CA GLY A 336 -15.91 -2.81 0.68
C GLY A 336 -15.64 -1.50 -0.04
N TRP A 337 -14.37 -1.18 -0.24
CA TRP A 337 -13.97 0.08 -0.87
C TRP A 337 -14.03 -0.01 -2.41
N ASP A 338 -14.60 1.05 -3.02
CA ASP A 338 -14.57 1.29 -4.47
C ASP A 338 -14.30 2.80 -4.69
N PRO A 339 -13.16 3.19 -5.29
CA PRO A 339 -12.76 4.59 -5.43
C PRO A 339 -13.72 5.43 -6.30
N TYR A 340 -14.60 4.78 -7.08
CA TYR A 340 -15.55 5.43 -7.97
C TYR A 340 -16.99 5.35 -7.48
N ARG A 341 -17.25 4.72 -6.32
CA ARG A 341 -18.60 4.53 -5.78
C ARG A 341 -18.65 4.82 -4.29
N GLY A 342 -19.57 5.72 -3.92
CA GLY A 342 -19.87 5.98 -2.50
C GLY A 342 -18.87 6.87 -1.78
N TRP A 343 -17.82 7.39 -2.46
CA TRP A 343 -16.92 8.36 -1.87
C TRP A 343 -17.32 9.80 -2.25
N ASP A 344 -17.57 10.61 -1.25
CA ASP A 344 -18.00 12.02 -1.40
C ASP A 344 -16.83 13.02 -1.31
N GLY A 345 -15.60 12.53 -1.14
CA GLY A 345 -14.39 13.34 -0.97
C GLY A 345 -14.16 13.83 0.47
N ALA A 346 -15.09 13.65 1.37
CA ALA A 346 -15.03 14.18 2.73
C ALA A 346 -14.99 13.11 3.82
N ALA A 347 -15.73 12.01 3.66
CA ALA A 347 -15.76 10.89 4.59
C ALA A 347 -15.51 9.57 3.85
N GLY A 348 -14.67 8.73 4.41
CA GLY A 348 -14.47 7.37 3.92
C GLY A 348 -15.54 6.43 4.49
#